data_9c40e647a563ca5d922447295a543302
#
_entry.id   9c40e647a563ca5d922447295a543302
#
_cell.length_a   1.000
_cell.length_b   1.000
_cell.length_c   1.000
_cell.angle_alpha   90.00
_cell.angle_beta   90.00
_cell.angle_gamma   90.00
#
_symmetry.space_group_name_H-M   'P 1'
#
loop_
_entity.id
_entity.type
_entity.pdbx_description
1 polymer ?
#
loop_
_entity_poly.entity_id
_entity_poly.type
_entity_poly.pdbx_seq_one_letter_code
_entity_poly.pdbx_strand_id
1 'polypeptide(L)'
;TAFQGDPKDYYTGINAAAKSLFLSELPEAKRLATEVLPLVKAASNGEDFWAGCTLGEVYLLQHDIDSAATQYQKIIDKHAARIGDLASTRQQAVRICDALQLSKEEKEKILSPFDLLE
;
A
#
# COMPACT_ATOMS: atom_id res chain seq x y z
N THR A 1 6.62 -10.91 -17.30
CA THR A 1 6.54 -10.32 -15.96
C THR A 1 5.59 -11.11 -15.08
N ALA A 2 5.73 -10.95 -13.78
CA ALA A 2 4.88 -11.63 -12.80
C ALA A 2 3.41 -11.20 -12.87
N PHE A 3 3.13 -10.12 -13.58
CA PHE A 3 1.77 -9.59 -13.69
C PHE A 3 1.26 -9.69 -15.13
N GLN A 4 1.20 -10.92 -15.65
CA GLN A 4 0.61 -11.18 -16.95
C GLN A 4 -0.53 -12.17 -16.77
N GLY A 5 -1.68 -11.90 -17.33
CA GLY A 5 -2.80 -12.83 -17.31
C GLY A 5 -4.03 -12.24 -16.63
N ASP A 6 -4.53 -12.88 -15.57
CA ASP A 6 -5.79 -12.51 -14.94
C ASP A 6 -5.75 -11.09 -14.37
N PRO A 7 -6.66 -10.19 -14.81
CA PRO A 7 -6.76 -8.85 -14.25
C PRO A 7 -7.02 -8.80 -12.75
N LYS A 8 -7.47 -9.89 -12.16
CA LYS A 8 -7.69 -9.98 -10.71
C LYS A 8 -6.42 -10.30 -9.94
N ASP A 9 -5.32 -10.61 -10.62
CA ASP A 9 -4.07 -11.02 -9.99
C ASP A 9 -3.19 -9.82 -9.60
N TYR A 10 -3.83 -8.77 -9.06
CA TYR A 10 -3.10 -7.57 -8.63
C TYR A 10 -2.20 -7.83 -7.42
N TYR A 11 -2.53 -8.82 -6.59
CA TYR A 11 -1.70 -9.18 -5.44
C TYR A 11 -0.32 -9.67 -5.88
N THR A 12 -0.25 -10.45 -6.94
CA THR A 12 1.05 -10.89 -7.49
C THR A 12 1.86 -9.68 -7.95
N GLY A 13 1.20 -8.74 -8.64
CA GLY A 13 1.86 -7.52 -9.11
C GLY A 13 2.38 -6.65 -7.97
N ILE A 14 1.56 -6.43 -6.92
CA ILE A 14 1.99 -5.58 -5.81
C ILE A 14 3.08 -6.26 -4.98
N ASN A 15 3.03 -7.58 -4.82
CA ASN A 15 4.09 -8.30 -4.13
C ASN A 15 5.41 -8.20 -4.90
N ALA A 16 5.37 -8.30 -6.24
CA ALA A 16 6.55 -8.12 -7.08
C ALA A 16 7.10 -6.70 -6.95
N ALA A 17 6.23 -5.69 -6.91
CA ALA A 17 6.64 -4.29 -6.74
C ALA A 17 7.33 -4.08 -5.40
N ALA A 18 6.77 -4.60 -4.32
CA ALA A 18 7.37 -4.48 -2.99
C ALA A 18 8.71 -5.19 -2.93
N LYS A 19 8.81 -6.38 -3.53
CA LYS A 19 10.07 -7.12 -3.58
C LYS A 19 11.14 -6.35 -4.35
N SER A 20 10.79 -5.76 -5.49
CA SER A 20 11.72 -4.95 -6.28
C SER A 20 12.22 -3.76 -5.47
N LEU A 21 11.33 -3.11 -4.70
CA LEU A 21 11.71 -2.01 -3.83
C LEU A 21 12.71 -2.46 -2.78
N PHE A 22 12.44 -3.59 -2.10
CA PHE A 22 13.32 -4.10 -1.05
C PHE A 22 14.68 -4.54 -1.59
N LEU A 23 14.76 -4.85 -2.89
CA LEU A 23 16.03 -5.15 -3.56
C LEU A 23 16.68 -3.90 -4.18
N SER A 24 16.18 -2.72 -3.81
CA SER A 24 16.66 -1.41 -4.30
C SER A 24 16.45 -1.20 -5.80
N GLU A 25 15.44 -1.84 -6.37
CA GLU A 25 15.06 -1.69 -7.78
C GLU A 25 13.87 -0.73 -7.90
N LEU A 26 14.07 0.52 -7.46
CA LEU A 26 12.98 1.50 -7.36
C LEU A 26 12.23 1.76 -8.67
N PRO A 27 12.88 1.94 -9.84
CA PRO A 27 12.12 2.15 -11.07
C PRO A 27 11.18 0.99 -11.40
N GLU A 28 11.62 -0.24 -11.16
CA GLU A 28 10.78 -1.43 -11.40
C GLU A 28 9.61 -1.49 -10.44
N ALA A 29 9.84 -1.16 -9.17
CA ALA A 29 8.78 -1.12 -8.16
C ALA A 29 7.69 -0.11 -8.55
N LYS A 30 8.09 1.08 -8.98
CA LYS A 30 7.14 2.11 -9.44
C LYS A 30 6.37 1.67 -10.67
N ARG A 31 7.05 1.04 -11.61
CA ARG A 31 6.41 0.55 -12.84
C ARG A 31 5.33 -0.49 -12.54
N LEU A 32 5.66 -1.46 -11.68
CA LEU A 32 4.70 -2.50 -11.31
C LEU A 32 3.51 -1.93 -10.53
N ALA A 33 3.77 -0.99 -9.63
CA ALA A 33 2.69 -0.32 -8.89
C ALA A 33 1.75 0.41 -9.84
N THR A 34 2.29 1.09 -10.86
CA THR A 34 1.49 1.79 -11.86
C THR A 34 0.62 0.82 -12.66
N GLU A 35 1.16 -0.35 -13.03
CA GLU A 35 0.41 -1.36 -13.77
C GLU A 35 -0.79 -1.89 -12.98
N VAL A 36 -0.64 -2.10 -11.67
CA VAL A 36 -1.71 -2.68 -10.86
C VAL A 36 -2.73 -1.66 -10.37
N LEU A 37 -2.41 -0.37 -10.39
CA LEU A 37 -3.25 0.67 -9.81
C LEU A 37 -4.71 0.63 -10.28
N PRO A 38 -5.01 0.56 -11.58
CA PRO A 38 -6.43 0.54 -12.02
C PRO A 38 -7.18 -0.67 -11.50
N LEU A 39 -6.51 -1.82 -11.41
CA LEU A 39 -7.13 -3.06 -10.94
C LEU A 39 -7.44 -3.00 -9.46
N VAL A 40 -6.50 -2.47 -8.68
CA VAL A 40 -6.68 -2.33 -7.23
C VAL A 40 -7.77 -1.31 -6.91
N LYS A 41 -7.83 -0.19 -7.65
CA LYS A 41 -8.89 0.81 -7.48
C LYS A 41 -10.26 0.20 -7.72
N ALA A 42 -10.41 -0.58 -8.80
CA ALA A 42 -11.68 -1.23 -9.10
C ALA A 42 -12.07 -2.20 -7.98
N ALA A 43 -11.14 -2.98 -7.48
CA ALA A 43 -11.39 -3.94 -6.41
C ALA A 43 -11.75 -3.24 -5.10
N SER A 44 -11.10 -2.12 -4.77
CA SER A 44 -11.31 -1.41 -3.50
C SER A 44 -12.65 -0.69 -3.43
N ASN A 45 -13.28 -0.41 -4.58
CA ASN A 45 -14.61 0.19 -4.61
C ASN A 45 -15.68 -0.70 -3.99
N GLY A 46 -15.42 -2.01 -3.87
CA GLY A 46 -16.32 -2.96 -3.23
C GLY A 46 -16.17 -3.05 -1.71
N GLU A 47 -15.43 -2.16 -1.10
CA GLU A 47 -15.19 -2.11 0.35
C GLU A 47 -14.44 -3.30 0.93
N ASP A 48 -13.74 -4.06 0.07
CA ASP A 48 -12.89 -5.15 0.53
C ASP A 48 -11.68 -4.60 1.30
N PHE A 49 -11.52 -5.07 2.54
CA PHE A 49 -10.42 -4.63 3.41
C PHE A 49 -9.06 -4.80 2.75
N TRP A 50 -8.79 -6.01 2.22
CA TRP A 50 -7.47 -6.32 1.66
C TRP A 50 -7.17 -5.52 0.39
N ALA A 51 -8.18 -5.34 -0.46
CA ALA A 51 -8.02 -4.50 -1.65
C ALA A 51 -7.75 -3.04 -1.26
N GLY A 52 -8.41 -2.55 -0.22
CA GLY A 52 -8.19 -1.21 0.28
C GLY A 52 -6.78 -1.01 0.81
N CYS A 53 -6.26 -1.99 1.57
CA CYS A 53 -4.89 -1.95 2.08
C CYS A 53 -3.88 -1.99 0.93
N THR A 54 -4.14 -2.82 -0.07
CA THR A 54 -3.28 -2.92 -1.25
C THR A 54 -3.23 -1.61 -2.02
N LEU A 55 -4.36 -0.92 -2.12
CA LEU A 55 -4.41 0.40 -2.77
C LEU A 55 -3.51 1.40 -2.03
N GLY A 56 -3.53 1.40 -0.71
CA GLY A 56 -2.62 2.22 0.09
C GLY A 56 -1.16 1.94 -0.22
N GLU A 57 -0.78 0.67 -0.31
CA GLU A 57 0.58 0.29 -0.68
C GLU A 57 0.96 0.77 -2.08
N VAL A 58 0.03 0.66 -3.05
CA VAL A 58 0.29 1.12 -4.42
C VAL A 58 0.58 2.61 -4.44
N TYR A 59 -0.23 3.42 -3.76
CA TYR A 59 0.03 4.85 -3.67
C TYR A 59 1.38 5.13 -3.03
N LEU A 60 1.71 4.40 -1.97
CA LEU A 60 2.97 4.57 -1.25
C LEU A 60 4.16 4.24 -2.17
N LEU A 61 4.08 3.13 -2.92
CA LEU A 61 5.12 2.74 -3.86
C LEU A 61 5.29 3.75 -5.00
N GLN A 62 4.24 4.50 -5.34
CA GLN A 62 4.31 5.60 -6.30
C GLN A 62 4.82 6.89 -5.68
N HIS A 63 5.12 6.89 -4.39
CA HIS A 63 5.53 8.07 -3.63
C HIS A 63 4.42 9.12 -3.57
N ASP A 64 3.16 8.69 -3.66
CA ASP A 64 2.00 9.55 -3.53
C ASP A 64 1.56 9.55 -2.06
N ILE A 65 2.24 10.35 -1.26
CA ILE A 65 2.10 10.33 0.20
C ILE A 65 0.69 10.72 0.64
N ASP A 66 0.12 11.76 0.03
CA ASP A 66 -1.21 12.24 0.43
C ASP A 66 -2.30 11.21 0.13
N SER A 67 -2.26 10.60 -1.04
CA SER A 67 -3.23 9.56 -1.40
C SER A 67 -3.09 8.33 -0.53
N ALA A 68 -1.86 7.93 -0.23
CA ALA A 68 -1.59 6.80 0.65
C ALA A 68 -2.14 7.05 2.06
N ALA A 69 -1.84 8.22 2.63
CA ALA A 69 -2.32 8.59 3.96
C ALA A 69 -3.85 8.61 4.03
N THR A 70 -4.50 9.19 3.02
CA THR A 70 -5.95 9.25 2.94
C THR A 70 -6.56 7.85 2.85
N GLN A 71 -5.95 6.99 2.04
CA GLN A 71 -6.44 5.62 1.86
C GLN A 71 -6.31 4.81 3.15
N TYR A 72 -5.20 4.90 3.85
CA TYR A 72 -5.02 4.20 5.12
C TYR A 72 -6.01 4.70 6.18
N GLN A 73 -6.23 6.02 6.25
CA GLN A 73 -7.22 6.58 7.19
C GLN A 73 -8.61 6.02 6.90
N LYS A 74 -8.99 5.93 5.62
CA LYS A 74 -10.27 5.38 5.20
C LYS A 74 -10.44 3.93 5.63
N ILE A 75 -9.39 3.11 5.47
CA ILE A 75 -9.41 1.70 5.86
C ILE A 75 -9.56 1.57 7.37
N ILE A 76 -8.84 2.38 8.13
CA ILE A 76 -8.89 2.37 9.59
C ILE A 76 -10.28 2.76 10.07
N ASP A 77 -10.87 3.80 9.49
CA ASP A 77 -12.21 4.27 9.88
C ASP A 77 -13.27 3.19 9.64
N LYS A 78 -13.16 2.45 8.53
CA LYS A 78 -14.14 1.43 8.19
C LYS A 78 -13.94 0.09 8.91
N HIS A 79 -12.71 -0.21 9.29
CA HIS A 79 -12.34 -1.55 9.76
C HIS A 79 -11.58 -1.52 11.10
N ALA A 80 -11.90 -0.56 11.95
CA ALA A 80 -11.17 -0.36 13.22
C ALA A 80 -11.14 -1.60 14.12
N ALA A 81 -12.13 -2.48 14.00
CA ALA A 81 -12.19 -3.72 14.79
C ALA A 81 -11.15 -4.76 14.37
N ARG A 82 -10.57 -4.63 13.17
CA ARG A 82 -9.57 -5.58 12.65
C ARG A 82 -8.16 -5.22 13.10
N ILE A 83 -7.96 -5.16 14.41
CA ILE A 83 -6.71 -4.64 15.01
C ILE A 83 -5.48 -5.42 14.56
N GLY A 84 -5.53 -6.75 14.55
CA GLY A 84 -4.40 -7.57 14.11
C GLY A 84 -4.05 -7.36 12.65
N ASP A 85 -5.06 -7.29 11.78
CA ASP A 85 -4.85 -7.06 10.35
C ASP A 85 -4.30 -5.66 10.09
N LEU A 86 -4.79 -4.66 10.83
CA LEU A 86 -4.30 -3.29 10.72
C LEU A 86 -2.86 -3.18 11.22
N ALA A 87 -2.48 -3.91 12.26
CA ALA A 87 -1.10 -3.95 12.73
C ALA A 87 -0.17 -4.51 11.66
N SER A 88 -0.57 -5.58 10.97
CA SER A 88 0.21 -6.15 9.87
C SER A 88 0.34 -5.16 8.72
N THR A 89 -0.74 -4.46 8.40
CA THR A 89 -0.73 -3.44 7.35
C THR A 89 0.23 -2.30 7.71
N ARG A 90 0.22 -1.87 8.98
CA ARG A 90 1.14 -0.84 9.47
C ARG A 90 2.59 -1.28 9.31
N GLN A 91 2.91 -2.51 9.71
CA GLN A 91 4.27 -3.03 9.57
C GLN A 91 4.75 -3.00 8.13
N GLN A 92 3.90 -3.39 7.19
CA GLN A 92 4.24 -3.35 5.77
C GLN A 92 4.45 -1.91 5.30
N ALA A 93 3.60 -0.99 5.74
CA ALA A 93 3.76 0.44 5.40
C ALA A 93 5.08 0.99 5.94
N VAL A 94 5.47 0.64 7.18
CA VAL A 94 6.75 1.05 7.76
C VAL A 94 7.91 0.57 6.89
N ARG A 95 7.88 -0.70 6.47
CA ARG A 95 8.95 -1.28 5.66
C ARG A 95 9.08 -0.56 4.32
N ILE A 96 7.96 -0.22 3.69
CA ILE A 96 7.96 0.51 2.42
C ILE A 96 8.48 1.93 2.62
N CYS A 97 8.03 2.63 3.67
CA CYS A 97 8.50 3.97 3.98
C CYS A 97 10.02 3.99 4.17
N ASP A 98 10.55 3.01 4.92
CA ASP A 98 11.99 2.93 5.17
C ASP A 98 12.76 2.62 3.89
N ALA A 99 12.25 1.72 3.06
CA ALA A 99 12.88 1.37 1.79
C ALA A 99 12.88 2.55 0.80
N LEU A 100 11.83 3.38 0.81
CA LEU A 100 11.74 4.59 -0.01
C LEU A 100 12.55 5.74 0.58
N GLN A 101 13.07 5.60 1.79
CA GLN A 101 13.82 6.63 2.50
C GLN A 101 13.00 7.91 2.66
N LEU A 102 11.74 7.78 3.05
CA LEU A 102 10.86 8.91 3.27
C LEU A 102 11.37 9.77 4.44
N SER A 103 11.08 11.07 4.37
CA SER A 103 11.38 11.97 5.47
C SER A 103 10.56 11.60 6.70
N LYS A 104 11.00 12.07 7.87
CA LYS A 104 10.26 11.84 9.12
C LYS A 104 8.83 12.35 9.01
N GLU A 105 8.64 13.53 8.42
CA GLU A 105 7.31 14.13 8.25
C GLU A 105 6.41 13.29 7.36
N GLU A 106 6.94 12.81 6.23
CA GLU A 106 6.20 11.96 5.31
C GLU A 106 5.81 10.65 5.98
N LYS A 107 6.75 10.04 6.69
CA LYS A 107 6.50 8.78 7.41
C LYS A 107 5.44 8.96 8.49
N GLU A 108 5.50 10.05 9.26
CA GLU A 108 4.49 10.35 10.28
C GLU A 108 3.11 10.53 9.67
N LYS A 109 3.03 11.19 8.52
CA LYS A 109 1.76 11.39 7.81
C LYS A 109 1.11 10.06 7.41
N ILE A 110 1.92 9.11 6.97
CA ILE A 110 1.45 7.77 6.59
C ILE A 110 1.01 6.97 7.83
N LEU A 111 1.77 7.04 8.92
CA LEU A 111 1.59 6.15 10.07
C LEU A 111 0.69 6.70 11.17
N SER A 112 0.48 8.03 11.24
CA SER A 112 -0.32 8.60 12.31
C SER A 112 -1.75 8.05 12.39
N PRO A 113 -2.45 7.75 11.28
CA PRO A 113 -3.77 7.13 11.38
C PRO A 113 -3.77 5.82 12.16
N PHE A 114 -2.73 5.01 12.00
CA PHE A 114 -2.59 3.74 12.72
C PHE A 114 -2.35 3.94 14.21
N ASP A 115 -1.64 5.00 14.56
CA ASP A 115 -1.29 5.27 15.95
C ASP A 115 -2.51 5.66 16.80
N LEU A 116 -3.58 6.14 16.16
CA LEU A 116 -4.84 6.46 16.84
C LEU A 116 -5.61 5.23 17.30
N LEU A 117 -5.19 4.03 16.90
CA LEU A 117 -5.83 2.77 17.31
C LEU A 117 -5.36 2.28 18.68
N GLU A 118 -4.32 2.86 19.24
CA GLU A 118 -3.77 2.45 20.53
C GLU A 118 -4.57 2.96 21.72
#